data_0daaa9bf068dab9c9fd01a8f71a4a312
#
_entry.id   0daaa9bf068dab9c9fd01a8f71a4a312
#
_cell.length_a   1.000
_cell.length_b   1.000
_cell.length_c   1.000
_cell.angle_alpha   90.00
_cell.angle_beta   90.00
_cell.angle_gamma   90.00
#
_symmetry.space_group_name_H-M   'P 1'
#
loop_
_entity.id
_entity.type
_entity.pdbx_description
1 polymer ?
#
loop_
_entity_poly.entity_id
_entity_poly.type
_entity_poly.pdbx_seq_one_letter_code
_entity_poly.pdbx_strand_id
1 'polypeptide(L)'
;KNKFDGTGYVLCKTIDEVKEQMKLASQYDVLGVDIETTGLDFKKDVMSTIAFSYGESQAFTLPIYHRESPFDDVDMKVIKKELSDLMKNKNIEKVFHNCQFDIKFLMSFGIKTFNNIGDTKIMHSLLDENLPHGLMDLVKEYFPQELEKF
;
A
#
# COMPACT_ATOMS: atom_id res chain seq x y z
N LYS A 1 -6.76 26.24 -5.14
CA LYS A 1 -7.46 25.13 -4.44
C LYS A 1 -7.64 24.01 -5.45
N ASN A 2 -6.69 23.08 -5.51
CA ASN A 2 -6.93 21.84 -6.25
C ASN A 2 -7.97 21.05 -5.46
N LYS A 3 -9.21 21.06 -5.90
CA LYS A 3 -10.19 20.10 -5.41
C LYS A 3 -9.70 18.73 -5.86
N PHE A 4 -9.59 17.80 -4.91
CA PHE A 4 -9.48 16.39 -5.20
C PHE A 4 -10.68 16.01 -6.10
N ASP A 5 -10.41 15.72 -7.36
CA ASP A 5 -11.44 15.40 -8.37
C ASP A 5 -11.58 13.89 -8.61
N GLY A 6 -10.81 13.07 -7.87
CA GLY A 6 -10.78 11.62 -7.99
C GLY A 6 -10.05 11.10 -9.24
N THR A 7 -9.49 11.98 -10.07
CA THR A 7 -8.70 11.54 -11.22
C THR A 7 -7.36 10.96 -10.74
N GLY A 8 -6.93 9.85 -11.32
CA GLY A 8 -5.70 9.16 -10.95
C GLY A 8 -5.86 8.11 -9.83
N TYR A 9 -7.08 7.93 -9.29
CA TYR A 9 -7.37 6.88 -8.30
C TYR A 9 -8.21 5.77 -8.90
N VAL A 10 -7.73 4.54 -8.85
CA VAL A 10 -8.37 3.38 -9.47
C VAL A 10 -8.73 2.34 -8.42
N LEU A 11 -10.01 2.01 -8.31
CA LEU A 11 -10.45 0.80 -7.63
C LEU A 11 -10.50 -0.34 -8.67
N CYS A 12 -9.55 -1.26 -8.60
CA CYS A 12 -9.49 -2.38 -9.53
C CYS A 12 -10.66 -3.34 -9.32
N LYS A 13 -11.39 -3.61 -10.39
CA LYS A 13 -12.57 -4.50 -10.39
C LYS A 13 -12.38 -5.71 -11.31
N THR A 14 -11.34 -5.72 -12.13
CA THR A 14 -11.01 -6.79 -13.06
C THR A 14 -9.52 -7.12 -13.00
N ILE A 15 -9.16 -8.33 -13.40
CA ILE A 15 -7.75 -8.75 -13.47
C ILE A 15 -6.95 -7.94 -14.50
N ASP A 16 -7.58 -7.50 -15.57
CA ASP A 16 -6.92 -6.66 -16.56
C ASP A 16 -6.55 -5.29 -15.98
N GLU A 17 -7.46 -4.68 -15.20
CA GLU A 17 -7.15 -3.45 -14.45
C GLU A 17 -6.03 -3.66 -13.43
N VAL A 18 -6.02 -4.79 -12.71
CA VAL A 18 -4.93 -5.13 -11.78
C VAL A 18 -3.59 -5.17 -12.51
N LYS A 19 -3.51 -5.91 -13.62
CA LYS A 19 -2.27 -6.01 -14.40
C LYS A 19 -1.83 -4.68 -14.99
N GLU A 20 -2.77 -3.89 -15.48
CA GLU A 20 -2.49 -2.54 -16.00
C GLU A 20 -1.91 -1.64 -14.91
N GLN A 21 -2.54 -1.58 -13.74
CA GLN A 21 -2.08 -0.75 -12.64
C GLN A 21 -0.73 -1.22 -12.10
N MET A 22 -0.51 -2.53 -11.96
CA MET A 22 0.79 -3.09 -11.57
C MET A 22 1.89 -2.75 -12.58
N LYS A 23 1.57 -2.79 -13.87
CA LYS A 23 2.50 -2.40 -14.94
C LYS A 23 2.84 -0.90 -14.89
N LEU A 24 1.85 -0.04 -14.65
CA LEU A 24 2.06 1.41 -14.50
C LEU A 24 2.90 1.69 -13.27
N ALA A 25 2.55 1.14 -12.12
CA ALA A 25 3.30 1.30 -10.88
C ALA A 25 4.74 0.82 -11.00
N SER A 26 5.00 -0.25 -11.76
CA SER A 26 6.35 -0.79 -11.96
C SER A 26 7.30 0.12 -12.77
N GLN A 27 6.81 1.22 -13.33
CA GLN A 27 7.61 2.23 -14.01
C GLN A 27 8.20 3.29 -13.04
N TYR A 28 7.82 3.25 -11.77
CA TYR A 28 8.28 4.17 -10.74
C TYR A 28 9.27 3.48 -9.81
N ASP A 29 10.24 4.24 -9.33
CA ASP A 29 11.28 3.74 -8.42
C ASP A 29 10.78 3.57 -6.99
N VAL A 30 9.71 4.28 -6.62
CA VAL A 30 9.16 4.30 -5.24
C VAL A 30 7.64 4.16 -5.30
N LEU A 31 7.10 3.28 -4.46
CA LEU A 31 5.66 3.11 -4.25
C LEU A 31 5.32 3.27 -2.76
N GLY A 32 4.31 4.07 -2.46
CA GLY A 32 3.66 4.02 -1.14
C GLY A 32 2.74 2.80 -1.08
N VAL A 33 2.73 2.09 0.03
CA VAL A 33 1.91 0.88 0.23
C VAL A 33 1.20 0.95 1.57
N ASP A 34 -0.08 0.66 1.57
CA ASP A 34 -0.91 0.59 2.76
C ASP A 34 -1.94 -0.54 2.65
N ILE A 35 -2.34 -1.13 3.78
CA ILE A 35 -3.37 -2.18 3.82
C ILE A 35 -4.48 -1.83 4.80
N GLU A 36 -5.69 -2.28 4.49
CA GLU A 36 -6.79 -2.33 5.44
C GLU A 36 -7.05 -3.79 5.84
N THR A 37 -7.37 -4.01 7.09
CA THR A 37 -7.57 -5.34 7.65
C THR A 37 -8.88 -5.46 8.41
N THR A 38 -9.37 -6.69 8.62
CA THR A 38 -10.58 -6.93 9.42
C THR A 38 -10.36 -6.81 10.92
N GLY A 39 -9.09 -6.76 11.36
CA GLY A 39 -8.67 -6.61 12.74
C GLY A 39 -7.16 -6.57 12.86
N LEU A 40 -6.61 -6.74 14.05
CA LEU A 40 -5.19 -6.55 14.33
C LEU A 40 -4.36 -7.84 14.44
N ASP A 41 -5.01 -8.99 14.48
CA ASP A 41 -4.36 -10.29 14.65
C ASP A 41 -4.19 -11.01 13.31
N PHE A 42 -3.03 -10.89 12.68
CA PHE A 42 -2.73 -11.49 11.38
C PHE A 42 -2.91 -13.03 11.32
N LYS A 43 -3.10 -13.70 12.46
CA LYS A 43 -3.42 -15.14 12.52
C LYS A 43 -4.92 -15.45 12.45
N LYS A 44 -5.76 -14.45 12.71
CA LYS A 44 -7.23 -14.58 12.75
C LYS A 44 -7.91 -13.67 11.73
N ASP A 45 -7.33 -12.52 11.55
CA ASP A 45 -7.85 -11.48 10.67
C ASP A 45 -7.24 -11.57 9.27
N VAL A 46 -7.88 -10.94 8.31
CA VAL A 46 -7.45 -10.96 6.91
C VAL A 46 -7.25 -9.55 6.38
N MET A 47 -6.41 -9.44 5.36
CA MET A 47 -6.23 -8.21 4.59
C MET A 47 -7.47 -7.97 3.73
N SER A 48 -8.23 -6.93 4.06
CA SER A 48 -9.44 -6.53 3.34
C SER A 48 -9.10 -5.90 2.00
N THR A 49 -8.19 -4.92 2.01
CA THR A 49 -7.71 -4.23 0.82
C THR A 49 -6.21 -3.97 0.90
N ILE A 50 -5.59 -3.74 -0.25
CA ILE A 50 -4.24 -3.19 -0.35
C ILE A 50 -4.25 -2.03 -1.34
N ALA A 51 -3.60 -0.93 -0.99
CA ALA A 51 -3.48 0.26 -1.80
C ALA A 51 -2.01 0.55 -2.14
N PHE A 52 -1.80 1.08 -3.32
CA PHE A 52 -0.51 1.56 -3.80
C PHE A 52 -0.64 2.97 -4.32
N SER A 53 0.31 3.84 -3.96
CA SER A 53 0.44 5.17 -4.55
C SER A 53 1.74 5.28 -5.32
N TYR A 54 1.70 5.97 -6.44
CA TYR A 54 2.86 6.25 -7.31
C TYR A 54 2.71 7.60 -7.98
N GLY A 55 3.81 8.32 -8.13
CA GLY A 55 3.74 9.70 -8.60
C GLY A 55 2.99 10.63 -7.64
N GLU A 56 2.62 11.83 -8.11
CA GLU A 56 2.07 12.88 -7.24
C GLU A 56 0.57 12.74 -6.94
N SER A 57 -0.20 12.06 -7.77
CA SER A 57 -1.67 11.99 -7.63
C SER A 57 -2.24 10.72 -8.22
N GLN A 58 -1.49 9.64 -8.18
CA GLN A 58 -1.91 8.36 -8.75
C GLN A 58 -1.86 7.28 -7.68
N ALA A 59 -2.93 6.52 -7.59
CA ALA A 59 -3.03 5.38 -6.69
C ALA A 59 -4.03 4.36 -7.20
N PHE A 60 -3.88 3.13 -6.78
CA PHE A 60 -4.88 2.10 -7.00
C PHE A 60 -5.09 1.24 -5.77
N THR A 61 -6.26 0.65 -5.67
CA THR A 61 -6.66 -0.23 -4.58
C THR A 61 -7.17 -1.55 -5.12
N LEU A 62 -6.75 -2.63 -4.47
CA LEU A 62 -7.21 -3.99 -4.71
C LEU A 62 -8.07 -4.44 -3.53
N PRO A 63 -9.38 -4.70 -3.72
CA PRO A 63 -10.22 -5.31 -2.70
C PRO A 63 -9.94 -6.82 -2.64
N ILE A 64 -9.16 -7.26 -1.64
CA ILE A 64 -8.72 -8.65 -1.49
C ILE A 64 -9.85 -9.49 -0.87
N TYR A 65 -9.98 -9.47 0.47
CA TYR A 65 -11.05 -10.16 1.18
C TYR A 65 -12.16 -9.20 1.64
N HIS A 66 -12.34 -8.11 0.89
CA HIS A 66 -13.46 -7.21 1.13
C HIS A 66 -14.77 -7.88 0.70
N ARG A 67 -15.87 -7.64 1.46
CA ARG A 67 -17.19 -8.23 1.16
C ARG A 67 -17.72 -7.94 -0.24
N GLU A 68 -17.27 -6.84 -0.84
CA GLU A 68 -17.64 -6.40 -2.19
C GLU A 68 -16.51 -6.67 -3.20
N SER A 69 -15.55 -7.54 -2.86
CA SER A 69 -14.50 -7.92 -3.81
C SER A 69 -15.10 -8.62 -5.01
N PRO A 70 -14.75 -8.20 -6.24
CA PRO A 70 -15.23 -8.85 -7.46
C PRO A 70 -14.40 -10.09 -7.83
N PHE A 71 -13.30 -10.38 -7.10
CA PHE A 71 -12.32 -11.39 -7.45
C PHE A 71 -12.66 -12.76 -6.88
N ASP A 72 -12.64 -13.77 -7.74
CA ASP A 72 -12.79 -15.18 -7.34
C ASP A 72 -11.45 -15.83 -6.95
N ASP A 73 -11.47 -17.12 -6.65
CA ASP A 73 -10.27 -17.89 -6.24
C ASP A 73 -9.20 -17.98 -7.35
N VAL A 74 -9.59 -17.92 -8.62
CA VAL A 74 -8.67 -17.94 -9.78
C VAL A 74 -8.00 -16.58 -9.89
N ASP A 75 -8.78 -15.51 -9.79
CA ASP A 75 -8.29 -14.13 -9.77
C ASP A 75 -7.32 -13.89 -8.62
N MET A 76 -7.65 -14.42 -7.42
CA MET A 76 -6.79 -14.29 -6.24
C MET A 76 -5.41 -14.95 -6.42
N LYS A 77 -5.31 -16.02 -7.21
CA LYS A 77 -4.00 -16.61 -7.56
C LYS A 77 -3.18 -15.68 -8.44
N VAL A 78 -3.82 -15.00 -9.39
CA VAL A 78 -3.17 -14.01 -10.24
C VAL A 78 -2.72 -12.82 -9.40
N ILE A 79 -3.60 -12.25 -8.59
CA ILE A 79 -3.29 -11.12 -7.70
C ILE A 79 -2.12 -11.47 -6.78
N LYS A 80 -2.13 -12.65 -6.16
CA LYS A 80 -1.03 -13.11 -5.30
C LYS A 80 0.29 -13.18 -6.06
N LYS A 81 0.28 -13.63 -7.31
CA LYS A 81 1.47 -13.65 -8.15
C LYS A 81 1.98 -12.23 -8.45
N GLU A 82 1.11 -11.33 -8.88
CA GLU A 82 1.47 -9.94 -9.18
C GLU A 82 2.06 -9.24 -7.93
N LEU A 83 1.41 -9.39 -6.77
CA LEU A 83 1.91 -8.86 -5.50
C LEU A 83 3.26 -9.48 -5.10
N SER A 84 3.44 -10.79 -5.29
CA SER A 84 4.71 -11.45 -5.00
C SER A 84 5.84 -10.94 -5.90
N ASP A 85 5.56 -10.73 -7.17
CA ASP A 85 6.52 -10.23 -8.14
C ASP A 85 6.90 -8.78 -7.82
N LEU A 86 5.94 -7.94 -7.42
CA LEU A 86 6.20 -6.57 -7.00
C LEU A 86 7.02 -6.52 -5.70
N MET A 87 6.63 -7.29 -4.66
CA MET A 87 7.31 -7.25 -3.36
C MET A 87 8.76 -7.75 -3.43
N LYS A 88 9.06 -8.72 -4.29
CA LYS A 88 10.45 -9.19 -4.48
C LYS A 88 11.29 -8.33 -5.42
N ASN A 89 10.70 -7.36 -6.14
CA ASN A 89 11.44 -6.49 -7.06
C ASN A 89 12.41 -5.58 -6.28
N LYS A 90 13.71 -5.70 -6.56
CA LYS A 90 14.78 -4.93 -5.91
C LYS A 90 14.91 -3.51 -6.42
N ASN A 91 14.40 -3.25 -7.62
CA ASN A 91 14.54 -1.95 -8.29
C ASN A 91 13.46 -0.95 -7.86
N ILE A 92 12.42 -1.41 -7.17
CA ILE A 92 11.32 -0.58 -6.70
C ILE A 92 11.34 -0.57 -5.17
N GLU A 93 11.41 0.59 -4.57
CA GLU A 93 11.23 0.75 -3.13
C GLU A 93 9.74 0.72 -2.77
N LYS A 94 9.34 -0.14 -1.85
CA LYS A 94 8.00 -0.19 -1.28
C LYS A 94 8.02 0.45 0.09
N VAL A 95 7.43 1.63 0.21
CA VAL A 95 7.44 2.45 1.41
C VAL A 95 6.13 2.29 2.16
N PHE A 96 6.24 1.91 3.41
CA PHE A 96 5.15 1.74 4.37
C PHE A 96 5.26 2.75 5.51
N HIS A 97 4.25 2.78 6.35
CA HIS A 97 4.33 3.42 7.66
C HIS A 97 4.04 2.38 8.75
N ASN A 98 5.07 1.96 9.50
CA ASN A 98 5.02 0.83 10.43
C ASN A 98 4.90 -0.53 9.71
N CYS A 99 5.77 -0.76 8.74
CA CYS A 99 5.76 -1.89 7.81
C CYS A 99 5.64 -3.28 8.47
N GLN A 100 6.03 -3.41 9.73
CA GLN A 100 5.94 -4.67 10.46
C GLN A 100 4.50 -5.20 10.53
N PHE A 101 3.51 -4.32 10.63
CA PHE A 101 2.11 -4.69 10.64
C PHE A 101 1.70 -5.24 9.26
N ASP A 102 1.92 -4.48 8.22
CA ASP A 102 1.54 -4.80 6.84
C ASP A 102 2.21 -6.09 6.34
N ILE A 103 3.51 -6.21 6.58
CA ILE A 103 4.29 -7.39 6.16
C ILE A 103 3.74 -8.68 6.80
N LYS A 104 3.30 -8.67 8.05
CA LYS A 104 2.69 -9.86 8.69
C LYS A 104 1.42 -10.31 7.97
N PHE A 105 0.56 -9.37 7.58
CA PHE A 105 -0.65 -9.69 6.81
C PHE A 105 -0.32 -10.13 5.38
N LEU A 106 0.63 -9.49 4.73
CA LEU A 106 1.12 -9.92 3.41
C LEU A 106 1.72 -11.32 3.46
N MET A 107 2.47 -11.66 4.51
CA MET A 107 2.98 -13.03 4.72
C MET A 107 1.84 -14.02 4.96
N SER A 108 0.85 -13.68 5.75
CA SER A 108 -0.35 -14.49 5.97
C SER A 108 -1.13 -14.70 4.67
N PHE A 109 -1.21 -13.70 3.81
CA PHE A 109 -1.78 -13.80 2.47
C PHE A 109 -0.97 -14.72 1.54
N GLY A 110 0.31 -14.97 1.85
CA GLY A 110 1.21 -15.90 1.15
C GLY A 110 2.34 -15.27 0.36
N ILE A 111 2.62 -13.98 0.58
CA ILE A 111 3.82 -13.31 0.05
C ILE A 111 5.02 -13.72 0.90
N LYS A 112 6.10 -14.22 0.29
CA LYS A 112 7.22 -14.83 1.03
C LYS A 112 8.53 -14.06 0.94
N THR A 113 8.64 -13.15 -0.02
CA THR A 113 9.89 -12.43 -0.29
C THR A 113 9.63 -10.95 -0.40
N PHE A 114 10.39 -10.18 0.35
CA PHE A 114 10.33 -8.73 0.39
C PHE A 114 11.73 -8.17 0.14
N ASN A 115 11.86 -7.29 -0.84
CA ASN A 115 13.10 -6.59 -1.15
C ASN A 115 12.83 -5.10 -1.25
N ASN A 116 13.82 -4.29 -0.88
CA ASN A 116 13.79 -2.84 -0.98
C ASN A 116 12.54 -2.25 -0.30
N ILE A 117 12.45 -2.45 1.02
CA ILE A 117 11.35 -2.00 1.88
C ILE A 117 11.81 -0.77 2.66
N GLY A 118 11.04 0.32 2.52
CA GLY A 118 11.14 1.53 3.33
C GLY A 118 10.07 1.57 4.41
N ASP A 119 10.37 2.24 5.53
CA ASP A 119 9.42 2.49 6.63
C ASP A 119 9.58 3.92 7.15
N THR A 120 8.62 4.76 6.86
CA THR A 120 8.67 6.19 7.25
C THR A 120 8.64 6.39 8.75
N LYS A 121 8.03 5.49 9.53
CA LYS A 121 8.06 5.55 10.99
C LYS A 121 9.48 5.33 11.52
N ILE A 122 10.18 4.33 11.01
CA ILE A 122 11.57 4.05 11.38
C ILE A 122 12.49 5.17 10.91
N MET A 123 12.34 5.62 9.66
CA MET A 123 13.13 6.72 9.11
C MET A 123 13.03 7.97 9.98
N HIS A 124 11.80 8.34 10.38
CA HIS A 124 11.57 9.51 11.23
C HIS A 124 12.16 9.33 12.64
N SER A 125 12.06 8.13 13.23
CA SER A 125 12.65 7.86 14.55
C SER A 125 14.18 7.94 14.56
N LEU A 126 14.82 7.74 13.41
CA LEU A 126 16.28 7.93 13.27
C LEU A 126 16.68 9.39 13.13
N LEU A 127 15.76 10.28 12.72
CA LEU A 127 16.01 11.71 12.67
C LEU A 127 15.93 12.36 14.05
N ASP A 128 14.89 12.05 14.82
CA ASP A 128 14.73 12.49 16.20
C ASP A 128 13.86 11.50 16.98
N GLU A 129 14.47 10.77 17.91
CA GLU A 129 13.78 9.74 18.72
C GLU A 129 12.76 10.31 19.73
N ASN A 130 12.81 11.62 20.00
CA ASN A 130 11.94 12.27 20.99
C ASN A 130 10.61 12.79 20.41
N LEU A 131 10.47 12.78 19.08
CA LEU A 131 9.24 13.23 18.42
C LEU A 131 8.20 12.11 18.31
N PRO A 132 6.92 12.43 18.18
CA PRO A 132 5.91 11.44 17.84
C PRO A 132 6.10 10.97 16.40
N HIS A 133 5.98 9.66 16.16
CA HIS A 133 6.23 9.02 14.85
C HIS A 133 4.97 8.44 14.22
N GLY A 134 3.79 8.91 14.61
CA GLY A 134 2.54 8.52 13.95
C GLY A 134 2.43 9.14 12.56
N LEU A 135 1.74 8.48 11.62
CA LEU A 135 1.59 9.00 10.25
C LEU A 135 1.00 10.42 10.24
N MET A 136 -0.04 10.66 11.05
CA MET A 136 -0.65 11.98 11.16
C MET A 136 0.29 13.03 11.77
N ASP A 137 1.22 12.62 12.64
CA ASP A 137 2.21 13.54 13.20
C ASP A 137 3.22 13.95 12.13
N LEU A 138 3.67 13.00 11.30
CA LEU A 138 4.53 13.29 10.16
C LEU A 138 3.83 14.18 9.12
N VAL A 139 2.57 13.92 8.83
CA VAL A 139 1.79 14.78 7.91
C VAL A 139 1.66 16.20 8.45
N LYS A 140 1.42 16.37 9.75
CA LYS A 140 1.37 17.72 10.37
C LYS A 140 2.70 18.45 10.27
N GLU A 141 3.79 17.74 10.42
CA GLU A 141 5.13 18.32 10.42
C GLU A 141 5.59 18.68 9.01
N TYR A 142 5.49 17.74 8.07
CA TYR A 142 6.08 17.89 6.72
C TYR A 142 5.11 18.40 5.67
N PHE A 143 3.80 18.20 5.87
CA PHE A 143 2.75 18.51 4.89
C PHE A 143 1.54 19.20 5.52
N PRO A 144 1.70 20.25 6.35
CA PRO A 144 0.58 20.87 7.07
C PRO A 144 -0.51 21.39 6.14
N GLN A 145 -0.16 21.82 4.91
CA GLN A 145 -1.11 22.27 3.90
C GLN A 145 -2.03 21.15 3.36
N GLU A 146 -1.63 19.89 3.53
CA GLU A 146 -2.45 18.75 3.07
C GLU A 146 -3.60 18.45 4.04
N LEU A 147 -3.44 18.81 5.33
CA LEU A 147 -4.49 18.62 6.34
C LEU A 147 -5.71 19.51 6.14
N GLU A 148 -5.56 20.64 5.46
CA GLU A 148 -6.68 21.54 5.15
C GLU A 148 -7.62 20.97 4.07
N LYS A 149 -7.25 19.84 3.45
CA LYS A 149 -8.02 19.17 2.38
C LYS A 149 -8.97 18.11 2.92
N PHE A 150 -8.80 17.69 4.17
CA PHE A 150 -9.62 16.70 4.88
C PHE A 150 -10.39 17.34 6.02
#